data_7b7452eea1149f9ffa4853d362410061
#
_entry.id   7b7452eea1149f9ffa4853d362410061
#
_cell.length_a   1.000
_cell.length_b   1.000
_cell.length_c   1.000
_cell.angle_alpha   90.00
_cell.angle_beta   90.00
_cell.angle_gamma   90.00
#
_symmetry.space_group_name_H-M   'P 1'
#
loop_
_entity.id
_entity.type
_entity.pdbx_description
1 polymer ?
#
loop_
_entity_poly.entity_id
_entity_poly.type
_entity_poly.pdbx_seq_one_letter_code
_entity_poly.pdbx_strand_id
1 'polypeptide(L)'
;MMKKLKMMLMALLLTVVAVGCSNGDKTSDNGSTAGNETVSPETIMTKIQEKISSEYDMPLENGKLPGFDMRDITNAENLGIYADHFNVADIEEGYILEPMMNVKSSLIFVIKAKNEAAVTKVKEGLEKVKSDQEATWSTYLPDQYELVKANQIKVQGNYLLYVTSDIADDIVKIFEEQVK
;
A
#
# COMPACT_ATOMS: atom_id res chain seq x y z
N MET A 1 -27.70 -50.18 -19.41
CA MET A 1 -27.48 -50.28 -20.87
C MET A 1 -26.30 -49.40 -21.19
N MET A 2 -25.04 -49.89 -21.18
CA MET A 2 -24.32 -50.47 -22.30
C MET A 2 -24.50 -49.66 -23.58
N LYS A 3 -23.47 -49.04 -24.18
CA LYS A 3 -22.34 -49.55 -24.95
C LYS A 3 -21.40 -48.43 -25.35
N LYS A 4 -20.12 -48.57 -25.06
CA LYS A 4 -18.96 -48.89 -25.93
C LYS A 4 -18.42 -47.70 -26.71
N LEU A 5 -17.21 -47.18 -26.33
CA LEU A 5 -15.86 -47.58 -26.74
C LEU A 5 -15.64 -47.57 -28.25
N LYS A 6 -14.85 -46.61 -28.73
CA LYS A 6 -13.84 -46.88 -29.77
C LYS A 6 -12.70 -45.87 -29.74
N MET A 7 -11.59 -46.40 -29.47
CA MET A 7 -10.21 -46.08 -29.66
C MET A 7 -9.88 -46.02 -31.15
N MET A 8 -9.13 -45.00 -31.62
CA MET A 8 -8.30 -45.19 -32.82
C MET A 8 -7.08 -44.26 -32.78
N LEU A 9 -5.98 -44.92 -32.74
CA LEU A 9 -4.57 -44.54 -32.83
C LEU A 9 -4.21 -44.28 -34.30
N MET A 10 -3.36 -43.27 -34.61
CA MET A 10 -2.34 -43.35 -35.68
C MET A 10 -1.66 -41.98 -35.82
N ALA A 11 -0.46 -41.84 -35.42
CA ALA A 11 0.86 -42.08 -36.06
C ALA A 11 1.38 -40.81 -36.79
N LEU A 12 2.41 -40.25 -36.17
CA LEU A 12 3.79 -39.99 -36.65
C LEU A 12 3.99 -39.42 -38.05
N LEU A 13 4.51 -38.19 -38.15
CA LEU A 13 5.50 -37.88 -39.20
C LEU A 13 6.41 -36.73 -38.72
N LEU A 14 7.68 -37.05 -38.47
CA LEU A 14 8.80 -36.13 -38.36
C LEU A 14 9.10 -35.54 -39.75
N THR A 15 9.30 -34.22 -39.83
CA THR A 15 10.19 -33.65 -40.85
C THR A 15 11.06 -32.57 -40.21
N VAL A 16 12.34 -32.89 -40.12
CA VAL A 16 13.45 -31.99 -39.85
C VAL A 16 13.80 -31.28 -41.15
N VAL A 17 13.84 -29.95 -41.17
CA VAL A 17 14.61 -29.20 -42.15
C VAL A 17 15.40 -28.14 -41.42
N ALA A 18 16.71 -28.29 -41.50
CA ALA A 18 17.70 -27.32 -41.04
C ALA A 18 18.04 -26.33 -42.16
N VAL A 19 18.66 -25.23 -41.73
CA VAL A 19 19.54 -24.28 -42.44
C VAL A 19 18.92 -22.95 -42.86
N GLY A 20 19.52 -21.89 -42.29
CA GLY A 20 19.47 -20.53 -42.79
C GLY A 20 19.88 -19.49 -41.78
N CYS A 21 21.21 -19.26 -41.56
CA CYS A 21 21.71 -18.09 -40.87
C CYS A 21 21.42 -16.80 -41.64
N SER A 22 20.85 -15.79 -40.99
CA SER A 22 21.12 -14.39 -41.30
C SER A 22 20.64 -13.49 -40.16
N ASN A 23 21.59 -12.91 -39.51
CA ASN A 23 21.74 -11.57 -38.92
C ASN A 23 20.50 -10.81 -38.46
N GLY A 24 20.45 -10.55 -37.14
CA GLY A 24 19.97 -9.30 -36.52
C GLY A 24 18.49 -9.17 -36.32
N ASP A 25 18.00 -9.51 -35.15
CA ASP A 25 17.33 -8.51 -34.31
C ASP A 25 16.94 -9.13 -32.94
N LYS A 26 16.80 -8.25 -31.98
CA LYS A 26 16.64 -8.51 -30.55
C LYS A 26 15.52 -9.47 -30.23
N THR A 27 15.84 -10.68 -29.85
CA THR A 27 14.90 -11.56 -29.13
C THR A 27 14.84 -11.07 -27.69
N SER A 28 13.71 -10.49 -27.32
CA SER A 28 13.35 -10.33 -25.93
C SER A 28 13.28 -11.70 -25.31
N ASP A 29 14.31 -12.04 -24.56
CA ASP A 29 14.31 -13.17 -23.65
C ASP A 29 13.34 -12.85 -22.52
N ASN A 30 12.15 -13.42 -22.62
CA ASN A 30 11.15 -13.33 -21.56
C ASN A 30 11.53 -14.30 -20.45
N GLY A 31 12.68 -13.99 -19.83
CA GLY A 31 13.09 -14.56 -18.57
C GLY A 31 12.12 -14.04 -17.51
N SER A 32 11.15 -14.86 -17.16
CA SER A 32 10.33 -14.70 -15.97
C SER A 32 11.25 -14.79 -14.75
N THR A 33 11.98 -13.72 -14.47
CA THR A 33 12.42 -13.42 -13.12
C THR A 33 11.16 -13.10 -12.35
N ALA A 34 10.79 -13.96 -11.40
CA ALA A 34 9.91 -13.59 -10.30
C ALA A 34 10.61 -12.47 -9.51
N GLY A 35 10.57 -11.26 -10.08
CA GLY A 35 10.85 -10.04 -9.34
C GLY A 35 9.74 -9.91 -8.31
N ASN A 36 10.08 -9.76 -7.05
CA ASN A 36 9.17 -9.23 -6.05
C ASN A 36 8.55 -7.97 -6.65
N GLU A 37 7.33 -8.07 -7.18
CA GLU A 37 6.59 -6.87 -7.57
C GLU A 37 6.41 -6.05 -6.30
N THR A 38 7.10 -4.93 -6.22
CA THR A 38 6.98 -4.02 -5.09
C THR A 38 5.56 -3.48 -5.09
N VAL A 39 4.77 -3.83 -4.07
CA VAL A 39 3.40 -3.34 -3.94
C VAL A 39 3.40 -1.82 -3.83
N SER A 40 2.45 -1.14 -4.48
CA SER A 40 2.34 0.31 -4.34
C SER A 40 1.66 0.69 -3.01
N PRO A 41 2.07 1.81 -2.37
CA PRO A 41 1.35 2.41 -1.26
C PRO A 41 -0.14 2.63 -1.52
N GLU A 42 -0.52 2.97 -2.76
CA GLU A 42 -1.93 3.10 -3.16
C GLU A 42 -2.70 1.78 -3.02
N THR A 43 -2.09 0.67 -3.45
CA THR A 43 -2.69 -0.67 -3.32
C THR A 43 -2.89 -1.03 -1.84
N ILE A 44 -1.90 -0.74 -0.99
CA ILE A 44 -2.01 -0.98 0.45
C ILE A 44 -3.14 -0.12 1.04
N MET A 45 -3.18 1.18 0.70
CA MET A 45 -4.20 2.10 1.19
C MET A 45 -5.61 1.69 0.73
N THR A 46 -5.75 1.18 -0.49
CA THR A 46 -7.03 0.63 -0.99
C THR A 46 -7.52 -0.53 -0.12
N LYS A 47 -6.65 -1.48 0.22
CA LYS A 47 -7.00 -2.61 1.10
C LYS A 47 -7.35 -2.15 2.53
N ILE A 48 -6.68 -1.11 3.02
CA ILE A 48 -7.00 -0.50 4.31
C ILE A 48 -8.41 0.12 4.26
N GLN A 49 -8.76 0.85 3.19
CA GLN A 49 -10.10 1.40 3.00
C GLN A 49 -11.17 0.31 2.92
N GLU A 50 -10.90 -0.79 2.21
CA GLU A 50 -11.79 -1.96 2.15
C GLU A 50 -12.03 -2.58 3.54
N LYS A 51 -10.97 -2.69 4.36
CA LYS A 51 -11.10 -3.18 5.74
C LYS A 51 -11.95 -2.23 6.59
N ILE A 52 -11.69 -0.92 6.54
CA ILE A 52 -12.47 0.09 7.26
C ILE A 52 -13.93 0.05 6.80
N SER A 53 -14.17 -0.01 5.50
CA SER A 53 -15.50 -0.14 4.89
C SER A 53 -16.27 -1.34 5.44
N SER A 54 -15.62 -2.50 5.49
CA SER A 54 -16.21 -3.75 6.01
C SER A 54 -16.47 -3.71 7.52
N GLU A 55 -15.55 -3.11 8.29
CA GLU A 55 -15.65 -3.06 9.76
C GLU A 55 -16.80 -2.19 10.25
N TYR A 56 -17.03 -1.05 9.56
CA TYR A 56 -18.03 -0.08 9.97
C TYR A 56 -19.30 -0.08 9.12
N ASP A 57 -19.47 -1.08 8.24
CA ASP A 57 -20.59 -1.17 7.30
C ASP A 57 -20.78 0.13 6.50
N MET A 58 -19.66 0.66 6.00
CA MET A 58 -19.58 1.90 5.21
C MET A 58 -19.18 1.58 3.77
N PRO A 59 -20.11 1.27 2.85
CA PRO A 59 -19.79 0.90 1.48
C PRO A 59 -18.95 1.96 0.77
N LEU A 60 -17.90 1.52 0.04
CA LEU A 60 -17.08 2.42 -0.75
C LEU A 60 -17.90 3.10 -1.85
N GLU A 61 -17.75 4.42 -2.01
CA GLU A 61 -18.33 5.19 -3.10
C GLU A 61 -17.24 5.52 -4.13
N ASN A 62 -17.39 4.98 -5.34
CA ASN A 62 -16.37 5.13 -6.40
C ASN A 62 -14.96 4.71 -5.96
N GLY A 63 -14.85 3.66 -5.13
CA GLY A 63 -13.58 3.16 -4.61
C GLY A 63 -12.99 3.97 -3.45
N LYS A 64 -13.73 4.93 -2.90
CA LYS A 64 -13.30 5.78 -1.78
C LYS A 64 -14.18 5.59 -0.56
N LEU A 65 -13.58 5.72 0.61
CA LEU A 65 -14.27 5.64 1.89
C LEU A 65 -15.05 6.94 2.15
N PRO A 66 -16.38 6.90 2.31
CA PRO A 66 -17.17 8.09 2.57
C PRO A 66 -16.75 8.81 3.86
N GLY A 67 -16.67 10.12 3.82
CA GLY A 67 -16.30 10.93 4.99
C GLY A 67 -14.81 10.93 5.33
N PHE A 68 -13.98 10.31 4.47
CA PHE A 68 -12.53 10.36 4.56
C PHE A 68 -11.94 11.05 3.34
N ASP A 69 -10.80 11.69 3.54
CA ASP A 69 -9.97 12.29 2.50
C ASP A 69 -8.70 11.46 2.32
N MET A 70 -8.50 10.96 1.09
CA MET A 70 -7.29 10.25 0.70
C MET A 70 -6.50 11.12 -0.27
N ARG A 71 -5.25 11.44 0.08
CA ARG A 71 -4.37 12.32 -0.71
C ARG A 71 -3.04 11.66 -1.00
N ASP A 72 -2.54 11.86 -2.22
CA ASP A 72 -1.16 11.57 -2.62
C ASP A 72 -0.25 12.67 -2.05
N ILE A 73 0.74 12.29 -1.24
CA ILE A 73 1.65 13.19 -0.54
C ILE A 73 3.01 13.36 -1.25
N THR A 74 3.15 12.88 -2.47
CA THR A 74 4.31 13.22 -3.32
C THR A 74 4.27 14.67 -3.80
N ASN A 75 3.08 15.29 -3.77
CA ASN A 75 2.90 16.72 -3.92
C ASN A 75 2.87 17.40 -2.54
N ALA A 76 3.79 18.36 -2.31
CA ALA A 76 3.90 19.08 -1.05
C ALA A 76 2.61 19.82 -0.63
N GLU A 77 1.80 20.29 -1.58
CA GLU A 77 0.51 20.95 -1.29
C GLU A 77 -0.48 20.01 -0.61
N ASN A 78 -0.40 18.71 -0.91
CA ASN A 78 -1.30 17.70 -0.34
C ASN A 78 -0.91 17.29 1.10
N LEU A 79 0.29 17.63 1.56
CA LEU A 79 0.69 17.42 2.96
C LEU A 79 -0.09 18.31 3.92
N GLY A 80 -0.58 19.47 3.48
CA GLY A 80 -1.36 20.38 4.31
C GLY A 80 -0.61 20.76 5.59
N ILE A 81 -1.21 20.50 6.76
CA ILE A 81 -0.62 20.81 8.07
C ILE A 81 0.63 19.99 8.39
N TYR A 82 0.92 18.93 7.65
CA TYR A 82 2.10 18.07 7.85
C TYR A 82 3.29 18.48 6.97
N ALA A 83 3.19 19.57 6.20
CA ALA A 83 4.22 19.97 5.23
C ALA A 83 5.60 20.19 5.87
N ASP A 84 5.65 20.71 7.09
CA ASP A 84 6.89 20.97 7.82
C ASP A 84 7.54 19.71 8.40
N HIS A 85 6.86 18.56 8.33
CA HIS A 85 7.37 17.28 8.87
C HIS A 85 8.05 16.43 7.82
N PHE A 86 7.76 16.66 6.53
CA PHE A 86 8.25 15.83 5.44
C PHE A 86 8.92 16.65 4.34
N ASN A 87 10.02 16.13 3.82
CA ASN A 87 10.54 16.56 2.54
C ASN A 87 10.04 15.58 1.45
N VAL A 88 9.21 16.04 0.54
CA VAL A 88 8.68 15.21 -0.56
C VAL A 88 9.79 14.59 -1.42
N ALA A 89 11.00 15.20 -1.42
CA ALA A 89 12.16 14.62 -2.10
C ALA A 89 12.60 13.28 -1.49
N ASP A 90 12.24 12.95 -0.26
CA ASP A 90 12.56 11.69 0.41
C ASP A 90 11.45 10.62 0.19
N ILE A 91 10.30 10.99 -0.39
CA ILE A 91 9.14 10.12 -0.63
C ILE A 91 9.15 9.67 -2.09
N GLU A 92 9.11 8.35 -2.35
CA GLU A 92 8.92 7.79 -3.68
C GLU A 92 7.44 7.76 -4.05
N GLU A 93 6.61 7.26 -3.14
CA GLU A 93 5.15 7.20 -3.24
C GLU A 93 4.56 7.26 -1.83
N GLY A 94 3.41 7.85 -1.65
CA GLY A 94 2.80 7.90 -0.33
C GLY A 94 1.40 8.49 -0.34
N TYR A 95 0.60 7.99 0.59
CA TYR A 95 -0.78 8.40 0.77
C TYR A 95 -1.09 8.65 2.24
N ILE A 96 -1.94 9.65 2.47
CA ILE A 96 -2.57 9.92 3.76
C ILE A 96 -4.07 9.62 3.63
N LEU A 97 -4.65 9.06 4.67
CA LEU A 97 -6.09 8.87 4.83
C LEU A 97 -6.51 9.43 6.19
N GLU A 98 -7.39 10.41 6.18
CA GLU A 98 -7.89 11.06 7.39
C GLU A 98 -9.38 11.36 7.30
N PRO A 99 -10.13 11.37 8.42
CA PRO A 99 -11.52 11.78 8.43
C PRO A 99 -11.65 13.26 8.06
N MET A 100 -12.69 13.57 7.30
CA MET A 100 -13.04 14.98 6.99
C MET A 100 -13.63 15.73 8.20
N MET A 101 -13.90 15.01 9.31
CA MET A 101 -14.46 15.58 10.53
C MET A 101 -13.40 15.68 11.62
N ASN A 102 -13.28 16.87 12.21
CA ASN A 102 -12.29 17.20 13.24
C ASN A 102 -12.58 16.61 14.65
N VAL A 103 -13.57 15.75 14.79
CA VAL A 103 -13.91 15.03 16.04
C VAL A 103 -13.39 13.59 16.05
N LYS A 104 -12.60 13.20 15.06
CA LYS A 104 -11.99 11.89 14.92
C LYS A 104 -10.48 12.03 14.79
N SER A 105 -9.74 11.29 15.60
CA SER A 105 -8.26 11.30 15.60
C SER A 105 -7.66 10.29 14.62
N SER A 106 -8.48 9.48 13.94
CA SER A 106 -7.99 8.49 12.99
C SER A 106 -7.11 9.14 11.94
N LEU A 107 -5.94 8.55 11.70
CA LEU A 107 -4.96 9.06 10.75
C LEU A 107 -4.07 7.91 10.29
N ILE A 108 -3.94 7.75 8.99
CA ILE A 108 -3.14 6.68 8.41
C ILE A 108 -2.24 7.28 7.34
N PHE A 109 -0.93 6.96 7.42
CA PHE A 109 0.01 7.18 6.32
C PHE A 109 0.54 5.83 5.87
N VAL A 110 0.61 5.64 4.56
CA VAL A 110 1.38 4.57 3.92
C VAL A 110 2.38 5.23 3.00
N ILE A 111 3.66 5.08 3.28
CA ILE A 111 4.74 5.79 2.58
C ILE A 111 5.79 4.79 2.12
N LYS A 112 6.25 4.93 0.87
CA LYS A 112 7.46 4.31 0.35
C LYS A 112 8.53 5.38 0.24
N ALA A 113 9.58 5.25 1.03
CA ALA A 113 10.74 6.12 0.99
C ALA A 113 11.62 5.79 -0.23
N LYS A 114 12.29 6.78 -0.82
CA LYS A 114 13.13 6.60 -2.01
C LYS A 114 14.31 5.65 -1.81
N ASN A 115 14.84 5.59 -0.60
CA ASN A 115 15.99 4.77 -0.24
C ASN A 115 16.11 4.65 1.28
N GLU A 116 17.03 3.83 1.75
CA GLU A 116 17.28 3.59 3.17
C GLU A 116 17.60 4.86 3.98
N ALA A 117 18.33 5.80 3.43
CA ALA A 117 18.62 7.08 4.10
C ALA A 117 17.36 7.94 4.27
N ALA A 118 16.43 7.87 3.31
CA ALA A 118 15.15 8.56 3.37
C ALA A 118 14.19 7.92 4.41
N VAL A 119 14.28 6.59 4.65
CA VAL A 119 13.46 5.91 5.66
C VAL A 119 13.60 6.57 7.03
N THR A 120 14.82 6.87 7.46
CA THR A 120 15.08 7.53 8.75
C THR A 120 14.37 8.88 8.84
N LYS A 121 14.51 9.71 7.79
CA LYS A 121 13.91 11.05 7.77
C LYS A 121 12.38 11.01 7.73
N VAL A 122 11.81 10.10 6.94
CA VAL A 122 10.36 9.90 6.87
C VAL A 122 9.83 9.41 8.22
N LYS A 123 10.54 8.49 8.88
CA LYS A 123 10.18 8.04 10.23
C LYS A 123 10.19 9.18 11.25
N GLU A 124 11.24 10.03 11.24
CA GLU A 124 11.30 11.23 12.09
C GLU A 124 10.12 12.17 11.83
N GLY A 125 9.68 12.30 10.57
CA GLY A 125 8.47 13.05 10.22
C GLY A 125 7.22 12.45 10.85
N LEU A 126 7.04 11.13 10.78
CA LEU A 126 5.92 10.44 11.39
C LEU A 126 5.90 10.55 12.92
N GLU A 127 7.07 10.56 13.57
CA GLU A 127 7.18 10.79 15.02
C GLU A 127 6.74 12.22 15.40
N LYS A 128 7.01 13.22 14.56
CA LYS A 128 6.50 14.59 14.74
C LYS A 128 4.99 14.64 14.59
N VAL A 129 4.43 13.97 13.56
CA VAL A 129 2.97 13.84 13.39
C VAL A 129 2.33 13.26 14.65
N LYS A 130 2.93 12.21 15.23
CA LYS A 130 2.46 11.63 16.49
C LYS A 130 2.46 12.64 17.63
N SER A 131 3.55 13.38 17.80
CA SER A 131 3.68 14.40 18.83
C SER A 131 2.62 15.49 18.70
N ASP A 132 2.32 15.93 17.48
CA ASP A 132 1.28 16.94 17.21
C ASP A 132 -0.13 16.40 17.48
N GLN A 133 -0.39 15.15 17.13
CA GLN A 133 -1.63 14.48 17.51
C GLN A 133 -1.78 14.39 19.04
N GLU A 134 -0.73 13.97 19.75
CA GLU A 134 -0.73 13.91 21.21
C GLU A 134 -1.01 15.29 21.84
N ALA A 135 -0.35 16.33 21.36
CA ALA A 135 -0.56 17.71 21.83
C ALA A 135 -2.01 18.17 21.61
N THR A 136 -2.57 17.89 20.43
CA THR A 136 -3.93 18.30 20.07
C THR A 136 -4.98 17.55 20.87
N TRP A 137 -4.92 16.21 20.87
CA TRP A 137 -5.99 15.38 21.41
C TRP A 137 -5.95 15.25 22.94
N SER A 138 -4.81 15.45 23.60
CA SER A 138 -4.69 15.40 25.05
C SER A 138 -5.63 16.38 25.79
N THR A 139 -5.99 17.47 25.13
CA THR A 139 -6.84 18.54 25.71
C THR A 139 -8.24 18.60 25.11
N TYR A 140 -8.52 17.84 24.05
CA TYR A 140 -9.75 17.99 23.27
C TYR A 140 -10.79 16.90 23.56
N LEU A 141 -10.50 15.64 23.23
CA LEU A 141 -11.43 14.51 23.38
C LEU A 141 -10.68 13.32 24.00
N PRO A 142 -10.95 12.96 25.27
CA PRO A 142 -10.23 11.90 25.96
C PRO A 142 -10.24 10.56 25.25
N ASP A 143 -11.39 10.13 24.72
CA ASP A 143 -11.51 8.85 24.01
C ASP A 143 -10.67 8.82 22.73
N GLN A 144 -10.58 9.95 22.02
CA GLN A 144 -9.73 10.07 20.84
C GLN A 144 -8.25 10.13 21.21
N TYR A 145 -7.92 10.69 22.34
CA TYR A 145 -6.54 10.70 22.87
C TYR A 145 -6.06 9.29 23.22
N GLU A 146 -6.91 8.40 23.74
CA GLU A 146 -6.54 7.00 23.96
C GLU A 146 -6.12 6.31 22.65
N LEU A 147 -6.82 6.59 21.53
CA LEU A 147 -6.43 6.07 20.20
C LEU A 147 -5.07 6.62 19.75
N VAL A 148 -4.83 7.90 19.98
CA VAL A 148 -3.54 8.54 19.65
C VAL A 148 -2.40 7.94 20.45
N LYS A 149 -2.57 7.68 21.75
CA LYS A 149 -1.59 6.99 22.59
C LYS A 149 -1.28 5.57 22.11
N ALA A 150 -2.29 4.89 21.56
CA ALA A 150 -2.16 3.55 20.99
C ALA A 150 -1.64 3.55 19.53
N ASN A 151 -1.24 4.70 18.99
CA ASN A 151 -0.67 4.82 17.66
C ASN A 151 0.46 3.83 17.41
N GLN A 152 0.54 3.32 16.18
CA GLN A 152 1.63 2.45 15.76
C GLN A 152 2.36 3.02 14.55
N ILE A 153 3.68 2.96 14.58
CA ILE A 153 4.56 3.24 13.44
C ILE A 153 5.30 1.95 13.10
N LYS A 154 5.17 1.47 11.86
CA LYS A 154 5.86 0.28 11.36
C LYS A 154 6.79 0.65 10.22
N VAL A 155 7.92 -0.03 10.15
CA VAL A 155 8.90 0.12 9.06
C VAL A 155 9.27 -1.26 8.56
N GLN A 156 9.15 -1.47 7.24
CA GLN A 156 9.55 -2.73 6.60
C GLN A 156 10.21 -2.40 5.25
N GLY A 157 11.53 -2.62 5.17
CA GLY A 157 12.32 -2.14 4.04
C GLY A 157 12.18 -0.63 3.87
N ASN A 158 11.78 -0.18 2.68
CA ASN A 158 11.53 1.24 2.39
C ASN A 158 10.09 1.69 2.68
N TYR A 159 9.24 0.81 3.21
CA TYR A 159 7.85 1.14 3.51
C TYR A 159 7.66 1.52 4.96
N LEU A 160 6.83 2.53 5.18
CA LEU A 160 6.45 3.01 6.49
C LEU A 160 4.93 3.10 6.59
N LEU A 161 4.41 2.64 7.71
CA LEU A 161 3.02 2.82 8.11
C LEU A 161 2.97 3.67 9.37
N TYR A 162 2.08 4.63 9.40
CA TYR A 162 1.61 5.33 10.59
C TYR A 162 0.12 5.05 10.73
N VAL A 163 -0.34 4.63 11.89
CA VAL A 163 -1.75 4.36 12.12
C VAL A 163 -2.21 4.77 13.50
N THR A 164 -3.19 5.67 13.55
CA THR A 164 -4.06 5.97 14.69
C THR A 164 -5.46 5.50 14.31
N SER A 165 -5.94 4.43 14.91
CA SER A 165 -7.25 3.84 14.64
C SER A 165 -7.59 2.83 15.74
N ASP A 166 -8.87 2.60 15.99
CA ASP A 166 -9.35 1.53 16.87
C ASP A 166 -9.18 0.12 16.27
N ILE A 167 -8.96 0.02 14.95
CA ILE A 167 -8.59 -1.22 14.25
C ILE A 167 -7.12 -1.21 13.80
N ALA A 168 -6.25 -0.52 14.53
CA ALA A 168 -4.84 -0.37 14.17
C ALA A 168 -4.13 -1.70 13.95
N ASP A 169 -4.41 -2.73 14.77
CA ASP A 169 -3.78 -4.05 14.64
C ASP A 169 -4.14 -4.76 13.32
N ASP A 170 -5.38 -4.64 12.86
CA ASP A 170 -5.80 -5.19 11.56
C ASP A 170 -5.13 -4.45 10.40
N ILE A 171 -5.00 -3.13 10.51
CA ILE A 171 -4.32 -2.30 9.50
C ILE A 171 -2.83 -2.65 9.43
N VAL A 172 -2.17 -2.81 10.57
CA VAL A 172 -0.77 -3.27 10.64
C VAL A 172 -0.60 -4.63 9.95
N LYS A 173 -1.51 -5.57 10.22
CA LYS A 173 -1.48 -6.89 9.59
C LYS A 173 -1.61 -6.80 8.08
N ILE A 174 -2.52 -5.97 7.56
CA ILE A 174 -2.65 -5.72 6.12
C ILE A 174 -1.32 -5.19 5.56
N PHE A 175 -0.72 -4.20 6.19
CA PHE A 175 0.56 -3.63 5.77
C PHE A 175 1.66 -4.69 5.72
N GLU A 176 1.85 -5.45 6.80
CA GLU A 176 2.89 -6.49 6.90
C GLU A 176 2.68 -7.63 5.89
N GLU A 177 1.45 -7.96 5.53
CA GLU A 177 1.13 -8.96 4.52
C GLU A 177 1.44 -8.48 3.09
N GLN A 178 1.32 -7.19 2.82
CA GLN A 178 1.56 -6.62 1.50
C GLN A 178 3.03 -6.33 1.21
N VAL A 179 3.82 -6.02 2.24
CA VAL A 179 5.22 -5.59 2.13
C VAL A 179 6.19 -6.74 2.41
N LYS A 180 5.92 -7.95 1.92
CA LYS A 180 6.77 -9.15 2.13
C LYS A 180 7.95 -9.21 1.18
#